data_0ac909cd7411cf8149587736e88b732f
#
_entry.id   0ac909cd7411cf8149587736e88b732f
#
_cell.length_a   1.000
_cell.length_b   1.000
_cell.length_c   1.000
_cell.angle_alpha   90.00
_cell.angle_beta   90.00
_cell.angle_gamma   90.00
#
_symmetry.space_group_name_H-M   'P 1'
#
loop_
_entity.id
_entity.type
_entity.pdbx_description
1 polymer ?
#
loop_
_entity_poly.entity_id
_entity_poly.type
_entity_poly.pdbx_seq_one_letter_code
_entity_poly.pdbx_strand_id
1 'polypeptide(L)'
;MKKINELTKGKAKSMFTTENDEHLIMHFSDDTSAFDGKKKEALLGKGAVNNQFNAFIMEHLEKNGVKTHLVEMIDSTDSLVYKLDMFPIECVIRNRASGSICRRLGTEDGLVLENPLFEFFLKDDDLGDPLINDEHIISFGWANMEQILEMKKQTYRVNEVLSKLFLDSGLILVDFKVEYGVHKNKIILADEFTPDGCRLWDSKTMKKMDKDRFRQGLGGVVESYHQVADRLGIKIKT
;
A
#
# COMPACT_ATOMS: atom_id res chain seq x y z
N MET A 1 15.45 -14.28 -11.94
CA MET A 1 15.12 -13.50 -13.18
C MET A 1 15.89 -12.19 -13.17
N LYS A 2 16.13 -11.57 -14.36
CA LYS A 2 16.89 -10.32 -14.47
C LYS A 2 15.98 -9.19 -14.95
N LYS A 3 16.26 -7.96 -14.49
CA LYS A 3 15.64 -6.73 -15.02
C LYS A 3 16.11 -6.51 -16.46
N ILE A 4 15.17 -6.26 -17.39
CA ILE A 4 15.48 -5.97 -18.79
C ILE A 4 15.25 -4.49 -19.08
N ASN A 5 14.00 -4.03 -19.08
CA ASN A 5 13.65 -2.63 -19.34
C ASN A 5 12.80 -2.08 -18.19
N GLU A 6 13.02 -0.82 -17.83
CA GLU A 6 12.12 -0.10 -16.94
C GLU A 6 10.80 0.16 -17.66
N LEU A 7 9.71 -0.37 -17.11
CA LEU A 7 8.36 -0.25 -17.65
C LEU A 7 7.68 1.02 -17.12
N THR A 8 7.77 1.23 -15.80
CA THR A 8 7.23 2.41 -15.12
C THR A 8 8.11 2.80 -13.96
N LYS A 9 8.20 4.12 -13.70
CA LYS A 9 8.87 4.68 -12.54
C LYS A 9 7.88 5.48 -11.72
N GLY A 10 7.62 5.02 -10.50
CA GLY A 10 6.77 5.70 -9.54
C GLY A 10 7.55 6.56 -8.54
N LYS A 11 6.86 6.99 -7.48
CA LYS A 11 7.40 7.87 -6.42
C LYS A 11 8.37 7.16 -5.45
N ALA A 12 8.29 5.83 -5.32
CA ALA A 12 9.07 5.04 -4.37
C ALA A 12 9.50 3.67 -4.92
N LYS A 13 9.10 3.34 -6.14
CA LYS A 13 9.40 2.06 -6.79
C LYS A 13 9.37 2.17 -8.31
N SER A 14 10.05 1.23 -8.97
CA SER A 14 10.05 1.05 -10.43
C SER A 14 9.66 -0.39 -10.78
N MET A 15 8.98 -0.56 -11.89
CA MET A 15 8.63 -1.87 -12.44
C MET A 15 9.50 -2.17 -13.64
N PHE A 16 10.08 -3.38 -13.69
CA PHE A 16 10.94 -3.83 -14.78
C PHE A 16 10.36 -5.07 -15.45
N THR A 17 10.49 -5.13 -16.78
CA THR A 17 10.21 -6.35 -17.53
C THR A 17 11.26 -7.42 -17.24
N THR A 18 10.88 -8.69 -17.44
CA THR A 18 11.75 -9.86 -17.30
C THR A 18 11.79 -10.67 -18.60
N GLU A 19 12.56 -11.75 -18.64
CA GLU A 19 12.57 -12.71 -19.72
C GLU A 19 11.22 -13.47 -19.86
N ASN A 20 10.38 -13.45 -18.85
CA ASN A 20 9.06 -14.04 -18.83
C ASN A 20 7.99 -12.94 -18.83
N ASP A 21 7.19 -12.87 -19.88
CA ASP A 21 6.15 -11.87 -20.08
C ASP A 21 5.02 -11.91 -19.02
N GLU A 22 4.90 -13.01 -18.27
CA GLU A 22 3.93 -13.14 -17.16
C GLU A 22 4.43 -12.50 -15.85
N HIS A 23 5.69 -12.06 -15.78
CA HIS A 23 6.30 -11.55 -14.55
C HIS A 23 6.96 -10.20 -14.74
N LEU A 24 6.96 -9.43 -13.67
CA LEU A 24 7.70 -8.18 -13.54
C LEU A 24 8.62 -8.25 -12.31
N ILE A 25 9.67 -7.42 -12.30
CA ILE A 25 10.42 -7.15 -11.08
C ILE A 25 9.99 -5.79 -10.56
N MET A 26 9.53 -5.77 -9.31
CA MET A 26 9.22 -4.56 -8.57
C MET A 26 10.44 -4.18 -7.73
N HIS A 27 11.03 -3.04 -8.03
CA HIS A 27 12.20 -2.48 -7.34
C HIS A 27 11.77 -1.35 -6.42
N PHE A 28 12.07 -1.47 -5.14
CA PHE A 28 11.83 -0.42 -4.15
C PHE A 28 13.04 0.50 -4.03
N SER A 29 12.84 1.80 -4.23
CA SER A 29 13.87 2.82 -4.12
C SER A 29 13.86 3.51 -2.75
N ASP A 30 14.96 4.18 -2.45
CA ASP A 30 15.06 5.05 -1.27
C ASP A 30 14.33 6.38 -1.43
N ASP A 31 13.82 6.66 -2.65
CA ASP A 31 13.08 7.88 -2.93
C ASP A 31 11.78 7.93 -2.12
N THR A 32 11.48 9.10 -1.60
CA THR A 32 10.19 9.40 -0.97
C THR A 32 9.68 10.74 -1.46
N SER A 33 8.36 10.84 -1.62
CA SER A 33 7.71 12.09 -1.96
C SER A 33 6.42 12.28 -1.18
N ALA A 34 6.06 13.54 -0.95
CA ALA A 34 4.79 13.93 -0.34
C ALA A 34 4.24 15.17 -1.03
N PHE A 35 2.92 15.43 -0.83
CA PHE A 35 2.23 16.59 -1.37
C PHE A 35 2.37 16.70 -2.90
N ASP A 36 2.03 15.61 -3.61
CA ASP A 36 2.07 15.49 -5.06
C ASP A 36 3.44 15.88 -5.66
N GLY A 37 4.50 15.35 -5.00
CA GLY A 37 5.88 15.55 -5.43
C GLY A 37 6.52 16.88 -5.04
N LYS A 38 5.84 17.76 -4.30
CA LYS A 38 6.39 19.04 -3.82
C LYS A 38 7.50 18.88 -2.78
N LYS A 39 7.47 17.79 -2.02
CA LYS A 39 8.53 17.41 -1.07
C LYS A 39 9.13 16.08 -1.52
N LYS A 40 10.42 16.06 -1.84
CA LYS A 40 11.15 14.86 -2.28
C LYS A 40 12.44 14.72 -1.50
N GLU A 41 12.80 13.49 -1.13
CA GLU A 41 14.03 13.17 -0.42
C GLU A 41 14.38 11.70 -0.69
N ALA A 42 15.69 11.37 -0.69
CA ALA A 42 16.16 10.00 -0.66
C ALA A 42 16.47 9.60 0.79
N LEU A 43 15.78 8.60 1.30
CA LEU A 43 15.94 8.09 2.66
C LEU A 43 16.68 6.75 2.62
N LEU A 44 17.98 6.77 2.85
CA LEU A 44 18.86 5.60 2.72
C LEU A 44 18.33 4.39 3.51
N GLY A 45 18.20 3.26 2.82
CA GLY A 45 17.72 2.00 3.36
C GLY A 45 16.19 1.85 3.38
N LYS A 46 15.42 2.88 3.01
CA LYS A 46 13.95 2.81 2.97
C LYS A 46 13.46 1.73 1.99
N GLY A 47 14.08 1.64 0.81
CA GLY A 47 13.72 0.64 -0.21
C GLY A 47 13.83 -0.78 0.31
N ALA A 48 14.93 -1.10 1.00
CA ALA A 48 15.15 -2.42 1.58
C ALA A 48 14.13 -2.76 2.68
N VAL A 49 13.79 -1.80 3.54
CA VAL A 49 12.75 -2.00 4.56
C VAL A 49 11.39 -2.21 3.91
N ASN A 50 11.03 -1.38 2.95
CA ASN A 50 9.72 -1.45 2.28
C ASN A 50 9.54 -2.76 1.50
N ASN A 51 10.56 -3.24 0.76
CA ASN A 51 10.47 -4.49 0.02
C ASN A 51 10.24 -5.68 0.97
N GLN A 52 11.06 -5.80 2.02
CA GLN A 52 10.98 -6.92 2.95
C GLN A 52 9.69 -6.87 3.80
N PHE A 53 9.26 -5.66 4.16
CA PHE A 53 7.97 -5.45 4.81
C PHE A 53 6.81 -5.87 3.89
N ASN A 54 6.82 -5.41 2.64
CA ASN A 54 5.81 -5.77 1.65
C ASN A 54 5.74 -7.29 1.44
N ALA A 55 6.88 -7.95 1.24
CA ALA A 55 6.92 -9.40 1.05
C ALA A 55 6.30 -10.14 2.26
N PHE A 56 6.65 -9.75 3.48
CA PHE A 56 6.06 -10.32 4.70
C PHE A 56 4.54 -10.14 4.75
N ILE A 57 4.04 -8.93 4.45
CA ILE A 57 2.60 -8.64 4.46
C ILE A 57 1.88 -9.44 3.38
N MET A 58 2.40 -9.49 2.15
CA MET A 58 1.78 -10.24 1.06
C MET A 58 1.73 -11.75 1.37
N GLU A 59 2.81 -12.33 1.89
CA GLU A 59 2.82 -13.72 2.34
C GLU A 59 1.85 -13.99 3.49
N HIS A 60 1.74 -13.05 4.44
CA HIS A 60 0.79 -13.16 5.55
C HIS A 60 -0.66 -13.14 5.03
N LEU A 61 -0.97 -12.25 4.09
CA LEU A 61 -2.27 -12.17 3.45
C LEU A 61 -2.62 -13.47 2.69
N GLU A 62 -1.67 -14.04 1.95
CA GLU A 62 -1.88 -15.31 1.23
C GLU A 62 -2.16 -16.49 2.17
N LYS A 63 -1.44 -16.58 3.28
CA LYS A 63 -1.71 -17.58 4.34
C LYS A 63 -3.11 -17.43 4.94
N ASN A 64 -3.72 -16.24 4.83
CA ASN A 64 -5.08 -15.92 5.30
C ASN A 64 -6.11 -15.86 4.16
N GLY A 65 -5.79 -16.39 2.98
CA GLY A 65 -6.71 -16.60 1.85
C GLY A 65 -6.91 -15.40 0.93
N VAL A 66 -6.12 -14.32 1.08
CA VAL A 66 -6.10 -13.19 0.13
C VAL A 66 -5.01 -13.45 -0.91
N LYS A 67 -5.39 -13.55 -2.18
CA LYS A 67 -4.43 -13.74 -3.27
C LYS A 67 -3.72 -12.43 -3.59
N THR A 68 -2.39 -12.52 -3.75
CA THR A 68 -1.54 -11.37 -4.08
C THR A 68 -0.76 -11.59 -5.37
N HIS A 69 -0.15 -10.54 -5.89
CA HIS A 69 0.70 -10.65 -7.06
C HIS A 69 2.15 -11.05 -6.72
N LEU A 70 2.52 -11.16 -5.45
CA LEU A 70 3.87 -11.54 -5.05
C LEU A 70 4.15 -12.99 -5.45
N VAL A 71 5.26 -13.21 -6.14
CA VAL A 71 5.80 -14.55 -6.43
C VAL A 71 6.87 -14.90 -5.42
N GLU A 72 7.90 -14.05 -5.31
CA GLU A 72 8.99 -14.21 -4.35
C GLU A 72 9.76 -12.89 -4.16
N MET A 73 10.43 -12.74 -3.04
CA MET A 73 11.42 -11.71 -2.83
C MET A 73 12.77 -12.18 -3.41
N ILE A 74 13.34 -11.42 -4.36
CA ILE A 74 14.60 -11.76 -5.05
C ILE A 74 15.79 -11.38 -4.16
N ASP A 75 15.80 -10.14 -3.66
CA ASP A 75 16.82 -9.61 -2.76
C ASP A 75 16.25 -8.55 -1.81
N SER A 76 17.10 -7.75 -1.17
CA SER A 76 16.65 -6.76 -0.17
C SER A 76 15.75 -5.68 -0.75
N THR A 77 15.83 -5.37 -2.04
CA THR A 77 15.09 -4.27 -2.70
C THR A 77 14.19 -4.71 -3.85
N ASP A 78 14.33 -5.94 -4.32
CA ASP A 78 13.63 -6.46 -5.50
C ASP A 78 12.70 -7.61 -5.15
N SER A 79 11.49 -7.58 -5.69
CA SER A 79 10.53 -8.67 -5.63
C SER A 79 10.05 -9.05 -7.03
N LEU A 80 9.90 -10.35 -7.27
CA LEU A 80 9.24 -10.90 -8.45
C LEU A 80 7.74 -10.89 -8.21
N VAL A 81 6.98 -10.35 -9.17
CA VAL A 81 5.53 -10.26 -9.10
C VAL A 81 4.89 -10.71 -10.41
N TYR A 82 3.64 -11.20 -10.37
CA TYR A 82 2.85 -11.41 -11.58
C TYR A 82 2.57 -10.08 -12.27
N LYS A 83 2.63 -10.09 -13.60
CA LYS A 83 2.13 -8.99 -14.44
C LYS A 83 0.61 -9.06 -14.51
N LEU A 84 -0.05 -7.93 -14.19
CA LEU A 84 -1.50 -7.84 -14.12
C LEU A 84 -2.03 -6.77 -15.06
N ASP A 85 -3.30 -6.92 -15.46
CA ASP A 85 -4.10 -5.83 -16.00
C ASP A 85 -4.64 -5.02 -14.81
N MET A 86 -4.00 -3.90 -14.53
CA MET A 86 -4.31 -3.08 -13.35
C MET A 86 -5.57 -2.26 -13.55
N PHE A 87 -6.43 -2.22 -12.50
CA PHE A 87 -7.48 -1.20 -12.45
C PHE A 87 -6.86 0.17 -12.15
N PRO A 88 -7.32 1.26 -12.82
CA PRO A 88 -6.87 2.62 -12.50
C PRO A 88 -7.57 3.16 -11.24
N ILE A 89 -7.64 2.35 -10.20
CA ILE A 89 -8.46 2.56 -9.01
C ILE A 89 -7.63 2.22 -7.78
N GLU A 90 -7.62 3.13 -6.82
CA GLU A 90 -7.15 2.89 -5.46
C GLU A 90 -8.32 2.57 -4.54
N CYS A 91 -8.17 1.52 -3.73
CA CYS A 91 -9.10 1.13 -2.69
C CYS A 91 -8.53 1.54 -1.33
N VAL A 92 -9.26 2.35 -0.59
CA VAL A 92 -8.84 2.85 0.72
C VAL A 92 -9.81 2.37 1.78
N ILE A 93 -9.30 1.81 2.88
CA ILE A 93 -10.08 1.56 4.11
C ILE A 93 -9.54 2.43 5.23
N ARG A 94 -10.47 3.00 6.02
CA ARG A 94 -10.16 3.78 7.21
C ARG A 94 -10.85 3.18 8.43
N ASN A 95 -10.05 2.82 9.42
CA ASN A 95 -10.51 2.42 10.75
C ASN A 95 -10.61 3.63 11.70
N ARG A 96 -9.84 4.69 11.38
CA ARG A 96 -9.89 6.00 12.03
C ARG A 96 -9.84 7.10 10.98
N ALA A 97 -10.43 8.24 11.28
CA ALA A 97 -10.29 9.42 10.43
C ALA A 97 -8.87 9.98 10.53
N SER A 98 -8.16 10.08 9.42
CA SER A 98 -6.86 10.73 9.31
C SER A 98 -6.57 11.20 7.89
N GLY A 99 -5.73 12.24 7.74
CA GLY A 99 -5.31 12.74 6.45
C GLY A 99 -6.43 13.44 5.65
N SER A 100 -6.69 13.00 4.42
CA SER A 100 -7.62 13.70 3.51
C SER A 100 -9.06 13.72 3.99
N ILE A 101 -9.53 12.68 4.67
CA ILE A 101 -10.91 12.62 5.17
C ILE A 101 -11.18 13.72 6.21
N CYS A 102 -10.19 14.02 7.09
CA CYS A 102 -10.35 15.09 8.06
C CYS A 102 -10.56 16.45 7.39
N ARG A 103 -9.80 16.72 6.31
CA ARG A 103 -9.96 17.97 5.54
C ARG A 103 -11.27 18.03 4.76
N ARG A 104 -11.73 16.89 4.19
CA ARG A 104 -12.96 16.83 3.39
C ARG A 104 -14.23 16.94 4.24
N LEU A 105 -14.23 16.31 5.42
CA LEU A 105 -15.43 16.18 6.26
C LEU A 105 -15.36 16.99 7.56
N GLY A 106 -14.26 17.71 7.82
CA GLY A 106 -14.09 18.54 9.03
C GLY A 106 -14.02 17.72 10.32
N THR A 107 -13.54 16.46 10.25
CA THR A 107 -13.43 15.59 11.43
C THR A 107 -12.08 15.71 12.12
N GLU A 108 -12.01 15.35 13.39
CA GLU A 108 -10.76 15.32 14.15
C GLU A 108 -9.84 14.19 13.70
N ASP A 109 -8.51 14.45 13.68
CA ASP A 109 -7.51 13.43 13.38
C ASP A 109 -7.48 12.38 14.51
N GLY A 110 -7.66 11.12 14.14
CA GLY A 110 -7.71 9.99 15.08
C GLY A 110 -9.10 9.58 15.55
N LEU A 111 -10.17 10.28 15.13
CA LEU A 111 -11.54 9.86 15.44
C LEU A 111 -11.74 8.38 15.03
N VAL A 112 -12.15 7.57 16.00
CA VAL A 112 -12.46 6.13 15.75
C VAL A 112 -13.76 6.04 14.98
N LEU A 113 -13.74 5.32 13.88
CA LEU A 113 -14.95 5.04 13.10
C LEU A 113 -15.61 3.77 13.65
N GLU A 114 -16.92 3.83 13.88
CA GLU A 114 -17.70 2.69 14.39
C GLU A 114 -17.59 1.47 13.47
N ASN A 115 -17.63 1.73 12.16
CA ASN A 115 -17.38 0.74 11.12
C ASN A 115 -16.26 1.23 10.21
N PRO A 116 -15.41 0.33 9.69
CA PRO A 116 -14.40 0.71 8.70
C PRO A 116 -15.06 1.38 7.49
N LEU A 117 -14.54 2.54 7.10
CA LEU A 117 -15.04 3.31 5.97
C LEU A 117 -14.23 2.98 4.72
N PHE A 118 -14.92 2.61 3.66
CA PHE A 118 -14.34 2.30 2.36
C PHE A 118 -14.48 3.48 1.40
N GLU A 119 -13.42 3.78 0.63
CA GLU A 119 -13.41 4.82 -0.40
C GLU A 119 -12.68 4.32 -1.65
N PHE A 120 -13.14 4.78 -2.83
CA PHE A 120 -12.41 4.66 -4.08
C PHE A 120 -11.77 5.98 -4.48
N PHE A 121 -10.57 5.92 -5.06
CA PHE A 121 -9.90 7.04 -5.69
C PHE A 121 -9.47 6.65 -7.10
N LEU A 122 -9.55 7.57 -8.04
CA LEU A 122 -8.93 7.41 -9.35
C LEU A 122 -7.41 7.54 -9.18
N LYS A 123 -6.66 6.60 -9.72
CA LYS A 123 -5.21 6.65 -9.72
C LYS A 123 -4.73 7.57 -10.85
N ASP A 124 -4.64 8.85 -10.56
CA ASP A 124 -4.20 9.88 -11.48
C ASP A 124 -3.51 11.00 -10.70
N ASP A 125 -2.17 10.97 -10.69
CA ASP A 125 -1.33 11.92 -9.96
C ASP A 125 -1.54 13.37 -10.44
N ASP A 126 -1.81 13.58 -11.74
CA ASP A 126 -2.02 14.91 -12.32
C ASP A 126 -3.34 15.53 -11.86
N LEU A 127 -4.34 14.68 -11.58
CA LEU A 127 -5.63 15.10 -11.03
C LEU A 127 -5.65 15.09 -9.48
N GLY A 128 -4.57 14.64 -8.83
CA GLY A 128 -4.45 14.57 -7.38
C GLY A 128 -5.28 13.44 -6.76
N ASP A 129 -5.39 12.30 -7.43
CA ASP A 129 -6.10 11.09 -7.01
C ASP A 129 -7.52 11.41 -6.48
N PRO A 130 -8.45 11.88 -7.33
CA PRO A 130 -9.76 12.34 -6.89
C PRO A 130 -10.62 11.19 -6.34
N LEU A 131 -11.43 11.50 -5.31
CA LEU A 131 -12.43 10.58 -4.79
C LEU A 131 -13.47 10.28 -5.87
N ILE A 132 -13.77 9.00 -6.08
CA ILE A 132 -14.75 8.51 -7.04
C ILE A 132 -15.74 7.54 -6.36
N ASN A 133 -16.86 7.28 -7.03
CA ASN A 133 -17.85 6.30 -6.58
C ASN A 133 -18.09 5.21 -7.64
N ASP A 134 -18.95 4.26 -7.32
CA ASP A 134 -19.27 3.11 -8.18
C ASP A 134 -19.80 3.57 -9.55
N GLU A 135 -20.64 4.62 -9.61
CA GLU A 135 -21.20 5.16 -10.85
C GLU A 135 -20.10 5.76 -11.74
N HIS A 136 -19.12 6.45 -11.17
CA HIS A 136 -17.96 6.93 -11.96
C HIS A 136 -17.22 5.74 -12.57
N ILE A 137 -16.91 4.71 -11.77
CA ILE A 137 -16.14 3.55 -12.22
C ILE A 137 -16.84 2.84 -13.38
N ILE A 138 -18.15 2.64 -13.27
CA ILE A 138 -18.95 1.98 -14.31
C ILE A 138 -19.08 2.86 -15.56
N SER A 139 -19.39 4.15 -15.39
CA SER A 139 -19.66 5.05 -16.51
C SER A 139 -18.42 5.30 -17.37
N PHE A 140 -17.23 5.30 -16.78
CA PHE A 140 -15.97 5.42 -17.50
C PHE A 140 -15.39 4.06 -17.94
N GLY A 141 -16.05 2.94 -17.62
CA GLY A 141 -15.62 1.62 -18.05
C GLY A 141 -14.35 1.11 -17.39
N TRP A 142 -13.99 1.62 -16.20
CA TRP A 142 -12.78 1.20 -15.47
C TRP A 142 -12.95 -0.17 -14.81
N ALA A 143 -14.17 -0.48 -14.36
CA ALA A 143 -14.56 -1.80 -13.87
C ALA A 143 -16.08 -1.97 -13.97
N ASN A 144 -16.55 -3.23 -13.98
CA ASN A 144 -17.96 -3.56 -13.87
C ASN A 144 -18.38 -3.75 -12.40
N MET A 145 -19.68 -3.88 -12.14
CA MET A 145 -20.23 -4.02 -10.79
C MET A 145 -19.69 -5.26 -10.04
N GLU A 146 -19.50 -6.39 -10.72
CA GLU A 146 -18.97 -7.61 -10.11
C GLU A 146 -17.53 -7.39 -9.64
N GLN A 147 -16.70 -6.73 -10.45
CA GLN A 147 -15.32 -6.37 -10.12
C GLN A 147 -15.27 -5.38 -8.96
N ILE A 148 -16.15 -4.37 -8.93
CA ILE A 148 -16.29 -3.41 -7.82
C ILE A 148 -16.58 -4.14 -6.51
N LEU A 149 -17.57 -5.02 -6.51
CA LEU A 149 -17.95 -5.79 -5.32
C LEU A 149 -16.84 -6.72 -4.85
N GLU A 150 -16.12 -7.35 -5.76
CA GLU A 150 -14.99 -8.21 -5.42
C GLU A 150 -13.82 -7.40 -4.82
N MET A 151 -13.45 -6.24 -5.39
CA MET A 151 -12.45 -5.33 -4.82
C MET A 151 -12.82 -4.88 -3.41
N LYS A 152 -14.08 -4.45 -3.19
CA LYS A 152 -14.56 -4.08 -1.85
C LYS A 152 -14.42 -5.24 -0.87
N LYS A 153 -14.93 -6.42 -1.23
CA LYS A 153 -14.88 -7.63 -0.40
C LYS A 153 -13.45 -8.00 -0.01
N GLN A 154 -12.54 -8.03 -0.98
CA GLN A 154 -11.14 -8.35 -0.72
C GLN A 154 -10.49 -7.28 0.18
N THR A 155 -10.76 -6.00 -0.03
CA THR A 155 -10.20 -4.91 0.79
C THR A 155 -10.68 -4.98 2.24
N TYR A 156 -11.97 -5.31 2.48
CA TYR A 156 -12.45 -5.56 3.85
C TYR A 156 -11.76 -6.79 4.47
N ARG A 157 -11.51 -7.86 3.69
CA ARG A 157 -10.78 -9.02 4.19
C ARG A 157 -9.33 -8.67 4.51
N VAL A 158 -8.65 -7.88 3.68
CA VAL A 158 -7.31 -7.34 3.96
C VAL A 158 -7.32 -6.56 5.28
N ASN A 159 -8.32 -5.69 5.48
CA ASN A 159 -8.45 -4.92 6.71
C ASN A 159 -8.59 -5.79 7.95
N GLU A 160 -9.44 -6.81 7.90
CA GLU A 160 -9.64 -7.75 9.03
C GLU A 160 -8.33 -8.44 9.41
N VAL A 161 -7.63 -9.01 8.41
CA VAL A 161 -6.37 -9.74 8.64
C VAL A 161 -5.28 -8.82 9.18
N LEU A 162 -5.08 -7.66 8.55
CA LEU A 162 -3.98 -6.76 8.91
C LEU A 162 -4.26 -5.97 10.19
N SER A 163 -5.51 -5.58 10.47
CA SER A 163 -5.85 -4.93 11.74
C SER A 163 -5.52 -5.82 12.92
N LYS A 164 -5.80 -7.14 12.80
CA LYS A 164 -5.43 -8.12 13.84
C LYS A 164 -3.90 -8.25 13.96
N LEU A 165 -3.19 -8.42 12.86
CA LEU A 165 -1.73 -8.56 12.85
C LEU A 165 -1.04 -7.37 13.52
N PHE A 166 -1.44 -6.16 13.16
CA PHE A 166 -0.85 -4.93 13.71
C PHE A 166 -1.22 -4.74 15.18
N LEU A 167 -2.46 -5.02 15.57
CA LEU A 167 -2.89 -4.91 16.96
C LEU A 167 -2.12 -5.88 17.86
N ASP A 168 -1.94 -7.13 17.45
CA ASP A 168 -1.16 -8.13 18.16
C ASP A 168 0.32 -7.71 18.34
N SER A 169 0.80 -6.84 17.43
CA SER A 169 2.15 -6.24 17.44
C SER A 169 2.23 -4.87 18.15
N GLY A 170 1.15 -4.46 18.84
CA GLY A 170 1.09 -3.18 19.56
C GLY A 170 0.98 -1.96 18.65
N LEU A 171 0.41 -2.12 17.46
CA LEU A 171 0.19 -1.08 16.46
C LEU A 171 -1.30 -0.95 16.14
N ILE A 172 -1.74 0.26 15.79
CA ILE A 172 -3.08 0.52 15.27
C ILE A 172 -2.97 0.77 13.76
N LEU A 173 -3.66 -0.04 12.96
CA LEU A 173 -3.87 0.24 11.54
C LEU A 173 -4.97 1.31 11.42
N VAL A 174 -4.57 2.54 11.14
CA VAL A 174 -5.48 3.69 11.03
C VAL A 174 -6.21 3.69 9.71
N ASP A 175 -5.47 3.62 8.63
CA ASP A 175 -5.97 3.46 7.26
C ASP A 175 -4.88 2.86 6.36
N PHE A 176 -5.29 2.44 5.17
CA PHE A 176 -4.37 1.99 4.12
C PHE A 176 -5.01 2.14 2.74
N LYS A 177 -4.14 2.18 1.72
CA LYS A 177 -4.46 2.12 0.30
C LYS A 177 -3.94 0.81 -0.28
N VAL A 178 -4.76 0.17 -1.11
CA VAL A 178 -4.37 -0.99 -1.92
C VAL A 178 -4.89 -0.85 -3.34
N GLU A 179 -4.26 -1.57 -4.25
CA GLU A 179 -4.64 -1.62 -5.66
C GLU A 179 -4.88 -3.07 -6.07
N TYR A 180 -5.63 -3.25 -7.14
CA TYR A 180 -5.98 -4.55 -7.67
C TYR A 180 -5.71 -4.63 -9.17
N GLY A 181 -5.49 -5.86 -9.65
CA GLY A 181 -5.40 -6.14 -11.06
C GLY A 181 -5.96 -7.52 -11.38
N VAL A 182 -6.13 -7.80 -12.65
CA VAL A 182 -6.63 -9.09 -13.16
C VAL A 182 -5.47 -9.96 -13.57
N HIS A 183 -5.42 -11.19 -13.04
CA HIS A 183 -4.53 -12.26 -13.44
C HIS A 183 -5.34 -13.52 -13.75
N LYS A 184 -5.27 -14.03 -15.00
CA LYS A 184 -5.98 -15.25 -15.42
C LYS A 184 -7.46 -15.24 -15.01
N ASN A 185 -8.15 -14.14 -15.30
CA ASN A 185 -9.57 -13.86 -14.98
C ASN A 185 -9.89 -13.80 -13.47
N LYS A 186 -8.90 -13.58 -12.60
CA LYS A 186 -9.13 -13.40 -11.18
C LYS A 186 -8.59 -12.04 -10.75
N ILE A 187 -9.35 -11.34 -9.92
CA ILE A 187 -8.91 -10.12 -9.26
C ILE A 187 -8.03 -10.52 -8.09
N ILE A 188 -6.81 -10.01 -8.08
CA ILE A 188 -5.85 -10.24 -7.00
C ILE A 188 -5.25 -8.93 -6.51
N LEU A 189 -4.84 -8.91 -5.26
CA LEU A 189 -4.18 -7.77 -4.63
C LEU A 189 -2.83 -7.53 -5.31
N ALA A 190 -2.58 -6.28 -5.63
CA ALA A 190 -1.37 -5.84 -6.32
C ALA A 190 -0.74 -4.65 -5.61
N ASP A 191 0.20 -4.01 -6.29
CA ASP A 191 0.95 -2.87 -5.81
C ASP A 191 1.76 -3.21 -4.55
N GLU A 192 1.81 -2.36 -3.56
CA GLU A 192 2.54 -2.56 -2.32
C GLU A 192 1.64 -2.39 -1.09
N PHE A 193 2.01 -3.07 -0.01
CA PHE A 193 1.56 -2.71 1.32
C PHE A 193 2.77 -2.41 2.20
N THR A 194 3.03 -1.13 2.43
CA THR A 194 4.20 -0.64 3.17
C THR A 194 3.79 0.51 4.09
N PRO A 195 4.64 0.94 5.02
CA PRO A 195 4.40 2.15 5.81
C PRO A 195 4.30 3.45 4.99
N ASP A 196 4.63 3.40 3.68
CA ASP A 196 4.37 4.50 2.75
C ASP A 196 2.90 4.60 2.32
N GLY A 197 2.21 3.45 2.21
CA GLY A 197 0.82 3.32 1.76
C GLY A 197 -0.22 3.15 2.87
N CYS A 198 0.20 3.02 4.13
CA CYS A 198 -0.70 2.91 5.27
C CYS A 198 -0.33 3.88 6.40
N ARG A 199 -1.26 4.11 7.34
CA ARG A 199 -0.99 4.80 8.60
C ARG A 199 -0.99 3.80 9.74
N LEU A 200 0.14 3.79 10.47
CA LEU A 200 0.37 2.94 11.63
C LEU A 200 0.72 3.80 12.83
N TRP A 201 -0.04 3.65 13.90
CA TRP A 201 0.21 4.37 15.14
C TRP A 201 0.54 3.39 16.27
N ASP A 202 1.44 3.78 17.15
CA ASP A 202 1.70 3.03 18.38
C ASP A 202 0.44 2.98 19.24
N SER A 203 0.02 1.78 19.65
CA SER A 203 -1.26 1.56 20.32
C SER A 203 -1.34 2.18 21.74
N LYS A 204 -0.19 2.45 22.37
CA LYS A 204 -0.13 3.01 23.73
C LYS A 204 0.08 4.52 23.74
N THR A 205 0.93 5.01 22.82
CA THR A 205 1.35 6.42 22.81
C THR A 205 0.69 7.25 21.71
N MET A 206 0.00 6.59 20.77
CA MET A 206 -0.58 7.19 19.57
C MET A 206 0.44 7.87 18.65
N LYS A 207 1.72 7.57 18.83
CA LYS A 207 2.81 8.09 18.01
C LYS A 207 2.71 7.54 16.58
N LYS A 208 2.83 8.42 15.59
CA LYS A 208 2.83 8.06 14.17
C LYS A 208 4.11 7.30 13.81
N MET A 209 3.97 6.15 13.18
CA MET A 209 5.08 5.25 12.83
C MET A 209 5.15 4.94 11.32
N ASP A 210 4.58 5.81 10.52
CA ASP A 210 4.39 5.71 9.08
C ASP A 210 4.91 6.97 8.35
N LYS A 211 4.59 7.09 7.04
CA LYS A 211 5.01 8.20 6.18
C LYS A 211 4.54 9.58 6.64
N ASP A 212 3.55 9.67 7.54
CA ASP A 212 3.15 10.96 8.10
C ASP A 212 4.29 11.62 8.89
N ARG A 213 5.27 10.85 9.37
CA ARG A 213 6.50 11.40 9.93
C ARG A 213 7.26 12.26 8.92
N PHE A 214 7.35 11.80 7.66
CA PHE A 214 7.94 12.57 6.57
C PHE A 214 7.08 13.77 6.18
N ARG A 215 5.76 13.55 6.02
CA ARG A 215 4.81 14.61 5.66
C ARG A 215 4.83 15.76 6.67
N GLN A 216 4.90 15.43 7.96
CA GLN A 216 4.83 16.39 9.07
C GLN A 216 6.22 16.86 9.56
N GLY A 217 7.31 16.40 8.95
CA GLY A 217 8.66 16.81 9.35
C GLY A 217 9.11 16.32 10.74
N LEU A 218 8.57 15.19 11.21
CA LEU A 218 8.87 14.63 12.54
C LEU A 218 10.22 13.91 12.62
N GLY A 219 10.89 13.70 11.48
CA GLY A 219 12.16 12.97 11.39
C GLY A 219 12.05 11.48 11.74
N GLY A 220 13.17 10.76 11.66
CA GLY A 220 13.26 9.36 12.07
C GLY A 220 12.30 8.42 11.30
N VAL A 221 12.15 8.63 9.98
CA VAL A 221 11.20 7.87 9.14
C VAL A 221 11.65 6.42 9.00
N VAL A 222 12.89 6.20 8.55
CA VAL A 222 13.44 4.85 8.32
C VAL A 222 13.57 4.10 9.63
N GLU A 223 14.02 4.76 10.70
CA GLU A 223 14.07 4.18 12.05
C GLU A 223 12.70 3.74 12.53
N SER A 224 11.66 4.52 12.22
CA SER A 224 10.29 4.15 12.57
C SER A 224 9.82 2.93 11.78
N TYR A 225 10.18 2.81 10.50
CA TYR A 225 9.86 1.65 9.67
C TYR A 225 10.57 0.39 10.19
N HIS A 226 11.83 0.51 10.60
CA HIS A 226 12.54 -0.58 11.28
C HIS A 226 11.84 -1.00 12.58
N GLN A 227 11.42 -0.05 13.42
CA GLN A 227 10.67 -0.36 14.64
C GLN A 227 9.36 -1.08 14.36
N VAL A 228 8.64 -0.72 13.30
CA VAL A 228 7.43 -1.44 12.87
C VAL A 228 7.78 -2.84 12.41
N ALA A 229 8.81 -3.00 11.58
CA ALA A 229 9.30 -4.30 11.11
C ALA A 229 9.71 -5.21 12.29
N ASP A 230 10.48 -4.70 13.24
CA ASP A 230 10.91 -5.43 14.43
C ASP A 230 9.73 -5.94 15.27
N ARG A 231 8.68 -5.13 15.45
CA ARG A 231 7.46 -5.53 16.18
C ARG A 231 6.69 -6.64 15.46
N LEU A 232 6.77 -6.71 14.14
CA LEU A 232 6.21 -7.79 13.33
C LEU A 232 7.12 -9.03 13.26
N GLY A 233 8.32 -8.96 13.83
CA GLY A 233 9.31 -10.04 13.78
C GLY A 233 10.05 -10.13 12.44
N ILE A 234 10.00 -9.07 11.62
CA ILE A 234 10.71 -9.00 10.34
C ILE A 234 12.17 -8.62 10.60
N LYS A 235 13.10 -9.52 10.25
CA LYS A 235 14.53 -9.24 10.31
C LYS A 235 14.97 -8.59 8.99
N ILE A 236 15.08 -7.27 8.98
CA ILE A 236 15.52 -6.53 7.80
C ILE A 236 16.98 -6.86 7.49
N LYS A 237 17.23 -7.33 6.26
CA LYS A 237 18.56 -7.56 5.70
C LYS A 237 18.96 -6.32 4.88
N THR A 238 20.12 -5.81 5.12
CA THR A 238 20.75 -4.72 4.35
C THR A 238 21.52 -5.25 3.14
#